data_754a2941d5ac853d9339d17b2b83ee96
#
_entry.id   754a2941d5ac853d9339d17b2b83ee96
#
_cell.length_a   1.000
_cell.length_b   1.000
_cell.length_c   1.000
_cell.angle_alpha   90.00
_cell.angle_beta   90.00
_cell.angle_gamma   90.00
#
_symmetry.space_group_name_H-M   'P 1'
#
loop_
_entity.id
_entity.type
_entity.pdbx_description
1 polymer ?
#
loop_
_entity_poly.entity_id
_entity_poly.type
_entity_poly.pdbx_seq_one_letter_code
_entity_poly.pdbx_strand_id
1 'polypeptide(L)'
;PEGIIEEDGKLYLVNSGFGYDNRLSIIDINTFDKAENIEIFQNPEKILEAGDKLFIQGYGSNDYNNYPYPVVLFDPTTKTYKEIGKGVYMAEHDDIVYVIYSETNYADNTSTHTLYSYNAKTNEKVEKAFVQMPEKLKTSIITMLSINPENGDFYIGAGDYTTNGDIYRFKKDGTFIEKFECGIDPKAAVFID
;
A
#
# COMPACT_ATOMS: atom_id res chain seq x y z
N PRO A 1 -9.51 13.01 5.43
CA PRO A 1 -9.24 11.57 5.37
C PRO A 1 -8.68 11.20 4.01
N GLU A 2 -7.70 10.29 3.99
CA GLU A 2 -7.00 9.85 2.77
C GLU A 2 -7.45 8.44 2.36
N GLY A 3 -7.72 7.58 3.33
CA GLY A 3 -8.21 6.23 3.11
C GLY A 3 -9.39 5.90 4.02
N ILE A 4 -10.28 5.06 3.50
CA ILE A 4 -11.46 4.58 4.21
C ILE A 4 -11.71 3.11 3.88
N ILE A 5 -12.11 2.34 4.89
CA ILE A 5 -12.57 0.95 4.72
C ILE A 5 -13.74 0.69 5.67
N GLU A 6 -14.61 -0.22 5.29
CA GLU A 6 -15.67 -0.75 6.16
C GLU A 6 -15.29 -2.14 6.62
N GLU A 7 -15.38 -2.41 7.91
CA GLU A 7 -15.13 -3.70 8.53
C GLU A 7 -16.04 -3.88 9.76
N ASP A 8 -16.76 -4.99 9.82
CA ASP A 8 -17.66 -5.36 10.91
C ASP A 8 -18.64 -4.24 11.32
N GLY A 9 -19.24 -3.57 10.33
CA GLY A 9 -20.21 -2.50 10.56
C GLY A 9 -19.61 -1.19 11.07
N LYS A 10 -18.31 -0.99 10.87
CA LYS A 10 -17.59 0.23 11.23
C LYS A 10 -16.81 0.77 10.05
N LEU A 11 -16.78 2.08 9.92
CA LEU A 11 -15.88 2.78 9.02
C LEU A 11 -14.58 3.11 9.75
N TYR A 12 -13.48 2.76 9.14
CA TYR A 12 -12.12 3.10 9.60
C TYR A 12 -11.54 4.11 8.62
N LEU A 13 -11.22 5.31 9.11
CA LEU A 13 -10.72 6.42 8.29
C LEU A 13 -9.34 6.85 8.78
N VAL A 14 -8.36 6.84 7.89
CA VAL A 14 -7.05 7.41 8.19
C VAL A 14 -7.04 8.90 7.83
N ASN A 15 -6.52 9.72 8.74
CA ASN A 15 -6.53 11.16 8.61
C ASN A 15 -5.08 11.69 8.63
N SER A 16 -4.60 12.15 7.47
CA SER A 16 -3.28 12.76 7.34
C SER A 16 -3.27 14.25 7.70
N GLY A 17 -4.42 14.92 7.50
CA GLY A 17 -4.55 16.36 7.71
C GLY A 17 -3.49 17.16 6.95
N PHE A 18 -3.15 16.75 5.72
CA PHE A 18 -2.03 17.29 4.93
C PHE A 18 -0.68 17.18 5.66
N GLY A 19 -0.44 16.05 6.34
CA GLY A 19 0.78 15.79 7.09
C GLY A 19 0.76 16.22 8.56
N TYR A 20 -0.33 16.85 9.04
CA TYR A 20 -0.43 17.35 10.41
C TYR A 20 -1.32 16.54 11.34
N ASP A 21 -1.91 15.43 10.85
CA ASP A 21 -2.77 14.54 11.62
C ASP A 21 -2.16 13.13 11.72
N ASN A 22 -2.58 12.39 12.75
CA ASN A 22 -2.08 11.07 13.09
C ASN A 22 -3.21 10.13 13.55
N ARG A 23 -4.46 10.39 13.11
CA ARG A 23 -5.63 9.70 13.64
C ARG A 23 -6.16 8.62 12.72
N LEU A 24 -6.51 7.50 13.33
CA LEU A 24 -7.48 6.55 12.82
C LEU A 24 -8.83 6.86 13.48
N SER A 25 -9.83 7.26 12.69
CA SER A 25 -11.19 7.51 13.16
C SER A 25 -12.06 6.29 12.90
N ILE A 26 -12.82 5.85 13.90
CA ILE A 26 -13.73 4.71 13.83
C ILE A 26 -15.16 5.21 14.03
N ILE A 27 -16.06 4.89 13.10
CA ILE A 27 -17.47 5.33 13.10
C ILE A 27 -18.34 4.10 12.92
N ASP A 28 -19.32 3.91 13.80
CA ASP A 28 -20.37 2.88 13.62
C ASP A 28 -21.33 3.30 12.50
N ILE A 29 -21.52 2.43 11.49
CA ILE A 29 -22.35 2.73 10.30
C ILE A 29 -23.84 2.76 10.60
N ASN A 30 -24.31 2.19 11.71
CA ASN A 30 -25.71 2.16 12.06
C ASN A 30 -26.14 3.43 12.80
N THR A 31 -25.26 4.04 13.55
CA THR A 31 -25.58 5.22 14.37
C THR A 31 -25.02 6.52 13.80
N PHE A 32 -23.86 6.44 13.13
CA PHE A 32 -23.07 7.62 12.71
C PHE A 32 -22.83 8.62 13.84
N ASP A 33 -22.74 8.09 15.07
CA ASP A 33 -22.43 8.89 16.25
C ASP A 33 -20.98 9.41 16.19
N LYS A 34 -20.57 10.08 17.25
CA LYS A 34 -19.24 10.64 17.38
C LYS A 34 -18.16 9.59 17.10
N ALA A 35 -17.26 9.90 16.17
CA ALA A 35 -16.11 9.07 15.87
C ALA A 35 -15.24 8.82 17.10
N GLU A 36 -14.85 7.58 17.32
CA GLU A 36 -13.73 7.24 18.18
C GLU A 36 -12.43 7.53 17.43
N ASN A 37 -11.48 8.21 18.08
CA ASN A 37 -10.19 8.52 17.46
C ASN A 37 -9.06 7.79 18.20
N ILE A 38 -8.21 7.12 17.46
CA ILE A 38 -7.01 6.44 17.95
C ILE A 38 -5.80 7.10 17.32
N GLU A 39 -4.83 7.50 18.12
CA GLU A 39 -3.55 8.00 17.61
C GLU A 39 -2.73 6.82 17.07
N ILE A 40 -2.23 6.99 15.85
CA ILE A 40 -1.32 6.09 15.19
C ILE A 40 -0.02 6.84 14.84
N PHE A 41 0.57 6.62 13.70
CA PHE A 41 1.71 7.42 13.23
C PHE A 41 1.24 8.66 12.44
N GLN A 42 2.11 9.66 12.30
CA GLN A 42 1.81 10.89 11.58
C GLN A 42 1.66 10.66 10.07
N ASN A 43 0.72 11.37 9.44
CA ASN A 43 0.49 11.38 8.01
C ASN A 43 0.17 9.98 7.43
N PRO A 44 -0.85 9.27 7.96
CA PRO A 44 -1.32 8.01 7.39
C PRO A 44 -2.10 8.28 6.10
N GLU A 45 -1.89 7.43 5.07
CA GLU A 45 -2.40 7.67 3.71
C GLU A 45 -3.35 6.56 3.24
N LYS A 46 -2.98 5.32 3.50
CA LYS A 46 -3.69 4.15 2.98
C LYS A 46 -4.08 3.21 4.09
N ILE A 47 -5.23 2.58 3.90
CA ILE A 47 -5.73 1.51 4.75
C ILE A 47 -6.27 0.38 3.87
N LEU A 48 -6.01 -0.86 4.24
CA LEU A 48 -6.60 -2.05 3.65
C LEU A 48 -6.85 -3.09 4.73
N GLU A 49 -7.74 -4.01 4.43
CA GLU A 49 -8.05 -5.17 5.24
C GLU A 49 -7.35 -6.42 4.71
N ALA A 50 -6.91 -7.30 5.61
CA ALA A 50 -6.51 -8.66 5.30
C ALA A 50 -6.80 -9.54 6.54
N GLY A 51 -7.58 -10.59 6.34
CA GLY A 51 -8.10 -11.39 7.44
C GLY A 51 -8.96 -10.55 8.39
N ASP A 52 -8.64 -10.58 9.68
CA ASP A 52 -9.30 -9.79 10.73
C ASP A 52 -8.47 -8.57 11.18
N LYS A 53 -7.58 -8.10 10.33
CA LYS A 53 -6.62 -7.03 10.63
C LYS A 53 -6.68 -5.92 9.60
N LEU A 54 -6.33 -4.71 10.05
CA LEU A 54 -6.17 -3.57 9.17
C LEU A 54 -4.68 -3.24 9.01
N PHE A 55 -4.29 -2.96 7.77
CA PHE A 55 -2.94 -2.55 7.43
C PHE A 55 -2.98 -1.09 7.03
N ILE A 56 -2.15 -0.27 7.67
CA ILE A 56 -2.11 1.18 7.44
C ILE A 56 -0.70 1.57 7.01
N GLN A 57 -0.61 2.34 5.94
CA GLN A 57 0.62 2.87 5.39
C GLN A 57 0.52 4.40 5.26
N GLY A 58 1.63 5.09 5.38
CA GLY A 58 1.70 6.53 5.18
C GLY A 58 3.14 7.05 5.15
N TYR A 59 3.28 8.36 5.19
CA TYR A 59 4.59 9.01 5.19
C TYR A 59 5.31 8.88 6.53
N GLY A 60 4.58 8.87 7.65
CA GLY A 60 5.14 8.75 8.99
C GLY A 60 5.74 10.03 9.55
N SER A 61 5.75 11.11 8.78
CA SER A 61 6.32 12.41 9.13
C SER A 61 5.67 13.50 8.27
N ASN A 62 5.84 14.78 8.66
CA ASN A 62 5.61 15.94 7.82
C ASN A 62 6.93 16.59 7.33
N ASP A 63 8.07 15.99 7.61
CA ASP A 63 9.36 16.40 7.10
C ASP A 63 9.64 15.80 5.73
N TYR A 64 9.56 16.60 4.68
CA TYR A 64 9.78 16.19 3.27
C TYR A 64 11.16 15.56 3.01
N ASN A 65 12.14 15.81 3.89
CA ASN A 65 13.49 15.24 3.75
C ASN A 65 13.66 13.91 4.48
N ASN A 66 12.63 13.50 5.25
CA ASN A 66 12.73 12.30 6.10
C ASN A 66 11.38 11.65 6.30
N TYR A 67 10.94 10.90 5.28
CA TYR A 67 9.75 10.07 5.36
C TYR A 67 10.12 8.63 5.73
N PRO A 68 9.75 8.13 6.92
CA PRO A 68 10.03 6.76 7.33
C PRO A 68 9.17 5.72 6.59
N TYR A 69 8.02 6.11 6.02
CA TYR A 69 7.07 5.25 5.31
C TYR A 69 6.64 3.99 6.09
N PRO A 70 6.15 4.12 7.33
CA PRO A 70 5.74 2.97 8.13
C PRO A 70 4.59 2.21 7.49
N VAL A 71 4.63 0.89 7.62
CA VAL A 71 3.47 0.00 7.45
C VAL A 71 3.17 -0.60 8.81
N VAL A 72 1.97 -0.39 9.31
CA VAL A 72 1.53 -0.92 10.59
C VAL A 72 0.37 -1.90 10.42
N LEU A 73 0.37 -2.92 11.27
CA LEU A 73 -0.73 -3.83 11.50
C LEU A 73 -1.55 -3.27 12.66
N PHE A 74 -2.81 -2.96 12.45
CA PHE A 74 -3.76 -2.55 13.46
C PHE A 74 -4.75 -3.69 13.74
N ASP A 75 -4.96 -3.98 14.99
CA ASP A 75 -5.95 -4.95 15.47
C ASP A 75 -7.22 -4.22 15.92
N PRO A 76 -8.36 -4.38 15.20
CA PRO A 76 -9.61 -3.68 15.54
C PRO A 76 -10.20 -4.08 16.90
N THR A 77 -9.93 -5.30 17.34
CA THR A 77 -10.46 -5.84 18.60
C THR A 77 -9.74 -5.24 19.81
N THR A 78 -8.41 -5.23 19.77
CA THR A 78 -7.59 -4.71 20.88
C THR A 78 -7.31 -3.22 20.75
N LYS A 79 -7.55 -2.65 19.59
CA LYS A 79 -7.25 -1.26 19.22
C LYS A 79 -5.78 -0.89 19.40
N THR A 80 -4.92 -1.86 19.14
CA THR A 80 -3.46 -1.68 19.20
C THR A 80 -2.86 -1.85 17.82
N TYR A 81 -1.68 -1.30 17.62
CA TYR A 81 -0.94 -1.47 16.36
C TYR A 81 0.53 -1.77 16.61
N LYS A 82 1.15 -2.38 15.61
CA LYS A 82 2.61 -2.61 15.57
C LYS A 82 3.13 -2.32 14.17
N GLU A 83 4.30 -1.72 14.07
CA GLU A 83 5.02 -1.58 12.80
C GLU A 83 5.52 -2.96 12.32
N ILE A 84 5.31 -3.25 11.04
CA ILE A 84 5.75 -4.49 10.39
C ILE A 84 6.85 -4.25 9.34
N GLY A 85 7.09 -3.00 8.97
CA GLY A 85 8.12 -2.61 8.01
C GLY A 85 7.86 -1.27 7.36
N LYS A 86 8.61 -0.99 6.29
CA LYS A 86 8.45 0.20 5.46
C LYS A 86 7.73 -0.14 4.17
N GLY A 87 6.91 0.78 3.64
CA GLY A 87 6.22 0.58 2.38
C GLY A 87 5.67 1.87 1.78
N VAL A 88 5.71 1.98 0.48
CA VAL A 88 5.09 3.06 -0.29
C VAL A 88 3.81 2.57 -0.96
N TYR A 89 3.83 1.32 -1.42
CA TYR A 89 2.68 0.68 -2.06
C TYR A 89 2.35 -0.61 -1.32
N MET A 90 1.06 -0.85 -1.12
CA MET A 90 0.55 -2.10 -0.60
C MET A 90 -0.73 -2.52 -1.32
N ALA A 91 -0.90 -3.83 -1.50
CA ALA A 91 -2.10 -4.47 -2.04
C ALA A 91 -2.30 -5.81 -1.34
N GLU A 92 -3.53 -6.31 -1.33
CA GLU A 92 -3.93 -7.54 -0.65
C GLU A 92 -4.46 -8.56 -1.66
N HIS A 93 -4.20 -9.83 -1.40
CA HIS A 93 -4.88 -10.96 -2.04
C HIS A 93 -4.74 -12.22 -1.17
N ASP A 94 -5.85 -12.92 -0.91
CA ASP A 94 -5.92 -14.14 -0.10
C ASP A 94 -5.32 -13.98 1.31
N ASP A 95 -5.67 -12.90 2.01
CA ASP A 95 -5.16 -12.52 3.34
C ASP A 95 -3.63 -12.32 3.41
N ILE A 96 -3.01 -12.08 2.27
CA ILE A 96 -1.59 -11.73 2.17
C ILE A 96 -1.48 -10.29 1.70
N VAL A 97 -0.82 -9.47 2.49
CA VAL A 97 -0.47 -8.10 2.12
C VAL A 97 0.89 -8.08 1.47
N TYR A 98 0.95 -7.58 0.26
CA TYR A 98 2.17 -7.40 -0.53
C TYR A 98 2.59 -5.94 -0.46
N VAL A 99 3.85 -5.69 -0.18
CA VAL A 99 4.38 -4.35 0.07
C VAL A 99 5.60 -4.09 -0.80
N ILE A 100 5.63 -2.91 -1.40
CA ILE A 100 6.83 -2.37 -2.06
C ILE A 100 7.27 -1.12 -1.31
N TYR A 101 8.49 -1.14 -0.82
CA TYR A 101 9.21 0.05 -0.38
C TYR A 101 10.15 0.51 -1.49
N SER A 102 10.13 1.79 -1.79
CA SER A 102 10.94 2.39 -2.86
C SER A 102 11.68 3.61 -2.33
N GLU A 103 12.98 3.67 -2.60
CA GLU A 103 13.81 4.85 -2.41
C GLU A 103 14.14 5.42 -3.78
N THR A 104 13.67 6.64 -4.07
CA THR A 104 13.80 7.27 -5.38
C THR A 104 14.83 8.38 -5.34
N ASN A 105 15.80 8.33 -6.25
CA ASN A 105 16.69 9.45 -6.56
C ASN A 105 16.10 10.25 -7.72
N TYR A 106 15.52 11.39 -7.39
CA TYR A 106 14.89 12.26 -8.39
C TYR A 106 15.90 13.02 -9.27
N ALA A 107 17.20 13.00 -8.94
CA ALA A 107 18.22 13.67 -9.75
C ALA A 107 18.54 12.91 -11.04
N ASP A 108 18.39 11.59 -11.01
CA ASP A 108 18.64 10.70 -12.17
C ASP A 108 17.44 9.81 -12.54
N ASN A 109 16.29 10.02 -11.86
CA ASN A 109 15.04 9.25 -12.04
C ASN A 109 15.25 7.74 -11.85
N THR A 110 16.05 7.35 -10.88
CA THR A 110 16.25 5.94 -10.52
C THR A 110 15.68 5.62 -9.16
N SER A 111 15.34 4.34 -8.95
CA SER A 111 14.84 3.84 -7.67
C SER A 111 15.49 2.52 -7.30
N THR A 112 15.50 2.24 -6.00
CA THR A 112 15.75 0.91 -5.46
C THR A 112 14.51 0.40 -4.73
N HIS A 113 14.25 -0.90 -4.78
CA HIS A 113 13.03 -1.48 -4.24
C HIS A 113 13.31 -2.63 -3.29
N THR A 114 12.60 -2.62 -2.17
CA THR A 114 12.49 -3.76 -1.26
C THR A 114 11.06 -4.27 -1.31
N LEU A 115 10.90 -5.56 -1.58
CA LEU A 115 9.61 -6.22 -1.66
C LEU A 115 9.50 -7.25 -0.55
N TYR A 116 8.35 -7.28 0.12
CA TYR A 116 8.02 -8.31 1.08
C TYR A 116 6.51 -8.57 1.10
N SER A 117 6.10 -9.67 1.72
CA SER A 117 4.70 -9.94 2.01
C SER A 117 4.49 -10.23 3.48
N TYR A 118 3.24 -10.06 3.93
CA TYR A 118 2.81 -10.36 5.29
C TYR A 118 1.52 -11.18 5.23
N ASN A 119 1.54 -12.37 5.82
CA ASN A 119 0.35 -13.20 5.94
C ASN A 119 -0.42 -12.80 7.20
N ALA A 120 -1.63 -12.27 7.03
CA ALA A 120 -2.45 -11.76 8.12
C ALA A 120 -2.97 -12.88 9.05
N LYS A 121 -3.18 -14.10 8.53
CA LYS A 121 -3.64 -15.25 9.32
C LYS A 121 -2.54 -15.85 10.20
N THR A 122 -1.33 -16.00 9.65
CA THR A 122 -0.21 -16.61 10.40
C THR A 122 0.61 -15.57 11.16
N ASN A 123 0.43 -14.29 10.89
CA ASN A 123 1.22 -13.16 11.39
C ASN A 123 2.72 -13.26 11.02
N GLU A 124 3.02 -13.85 9.86
CA GLU A 124 4.38 -14.05 9.38
C GLU A 124 4.73 -13.08 8.26
N LYS A 125 5.88 -12.44 8.38
CA LYS A 125 6.51 -11.64 7.34
C LYS A 125 7.44 -12.50 6.51
N VAL A 126 7.34 -12.40 5.19
CA VAL A 126 8.25 -13.06 4.24
C VAL A 126 9.08 -12.00 3.52
N GLU A 127 10.34 -11.89 3.88
CA GLU A 127 11.31 -10.94 3.28
C GLU A 127 11.89 -11.49 1.97
N LYS A 128 11.03 -11.78 1.02
CA LYS A 128 11.39 -12.26 -0.30
C LYS A 128 10.57 -11.52 -1.34
N ALA A 129 11.21 -11.11 -2.42
CA ALA A 129 10.52 -10.51 -3.56
C ALA A 129 9.42 -11.46 -4.08
N PHE A 130 8.21 -10.96 -4.16
CA PHE A 130 7.04 -11.73 -4.61
C PHE A 130 6.87 -11.70 -6.13
N VAL A 131 7.65 -10.88 -6.87
CA VAL A 131 7.70 -10.87 -8.34
C VAL A 131 9.14 -10.88 -8.83
N GLN A 132 9.35 -11.43 -10.02
CA GLN A 132 10.63 -11.44 -10.71
C GLN A 132 10.73 -10.19 -11.61
N MET A 133 11.18 -9.08 -11.05
CA MET A 133 11.27 -7.80 -11.77
C MET A 133 12.23 -7.89 -12.97
N PRO A 134 11.78 -7.51 -14.19
CA PRO A 134 12.68 -7.25 -15.32
C PRO A 134 13.70 -6.14 -14.99
N GLU A 135 14.86 -6.16 -15.62
CA GLU A 135 15.97 -5.23 -15.32
C GLU A 135 15.54 -3.75 -15.34
N LYS A 136 14.73 -3.36 -16.33
CA LYS A 136 14.23 -1.98 -16.42
C LYS A 136 13.40 -1.60 -15.21
N LEU A 137 12.51 -2.49 -14.73
CA LEU A 137 11.64 -2.20 -13.59
C LEU A 137 12.40 -2.07 -12.27
N LYS A 138 13.53 -2.78 -12.12
CA LYS A 138 14.35 -2.73 -10.89
C LYS A 138 14.86 -1.33 -10.54
N THR A 139 14.97 -0.46 -11.53
CA THR A 139 15.48 0.91 -11.35
C THR A 139 14.47 1.99 -11.73
N SER A 140 13.31 1.63 -12.27
CA SER A 140 12.25 2.59 -12.61
C SER A 140 11.55 3.12 -11.35
N ILE A 141 11.01 4.31 -11.41
CA ILE A 141 10.12 4.81 -10.36
C ILE A 141 8.81 4.02 -10.42
N ILE A 142 8.51 3.26 -9.38
CA ILE A 142 7.22 2.59 -9.24
C ILE A 142 6.16 3.62 -8.87
N THR A 143 4.99 3.51 -9.47
CA THR A 143 3.88 4.45 -9.29
C THR A 143 2.61 3.78 -8.78
N MET A 144 2.51 2.45 -8.90
CA MET A 144 1.34 1.68 -8.54
C MET A 144 1.70 0.23 -8.20
N LEU A 145 0.97 -0.36 -7.25
CA LEU A 145 0.83 -1.80 -7.05
C LEU A 145 -0.66 -2.12 -6.98
N SER A 146 -1.14 -3.03 -7.82
CA SER A 146 -2.50 -3.57 -7.77
C SER A 146 -2.47 -5.07 -8.01
N ILE A 147 -3.46 -5.78 -7.51
CA ILE A 147 -3.60 -7.23 -7.68
C ILE A 147 -5.00 -7.51 -8.22
N ASN A 148 -5.10 -8.33 -9.25
CA ASN A 148 -6.39 -8.77 -9.75
C ASN A 148 -7.05 -9.70 -8.71
N PRO A 149 -8.25 -9.35 -8.18
CA PRO A 149 -8.88 -10.10 -7.11
C PRO A 149 -9.29 -11.52 -7.52
N GLU A 150 -9.53 -11.78 -8.83
CA GLU A 150 -9.97 -13.08 -9.30
C GLU A 150 -8.84 -14.10 -9.41
N ASN A 151 -7.66 -13.70 -9.86
CA ASN A 151 -6.58 -14.62 -10.21
C ASN A 151 -5.26 -14.38 -9.48
N GLY A 152 -5.16 -13.27 -8.74
CA GLY A 152 -3.97 -12.90 -7.99
C GLY A 152 -2.82 -12.36 -8.84
N ASP A 153 -3.03 -12.05 -10.13
CA ASP A 153 -1.99 -11.44 -10.97
C ASP A 153 -1.62 -10.05 -10.47
N PHE A 154 -0.32 -9.78 -10.39
CA PHE A 154 0.19 -8.47 -9.99
C PHE A 154 0.30 -7.52 -11.18
N TYR A 155 -0.02 -6.25 -10.93
CA TYR A 155 0.14 -5.15 -11.86
C TYR A 155 0.97 -4.06 -11.18
N ILE A 156 2.17 -3.80 -11.70
CA ILE A 156 3.08 -2.79 -11.18
C ILE A 156 3.23 -1.69 -12.22
N GLY A 157 2.81 -0.49 -11.85
CA GLY A 157 3.00 0.71 -12.68
C GLY A 157 4.38 1.30 -12.47
N ALA A 158 4.96 1.83 -13.54
CA ALA A 158 6.22 2.56 -13.52
C ALA A 158 6.15 3.78 -14.45
N GLY A 159 6.77 4.88 -14.04
CA GLY A 159 6.76 6.14 -14.82
C GLY A 159 7.88 7.07 -14.39
N ASP A 160 7.96 8.22 -15.05
CA ASP A 160 8.92 9.29 -14.77
C ASP A 160 8.24 10.66 -14.56
N TYR A 161 6.91 10.66 -14.42
CA TYR A 161 6.03 11.82 -14.26
C TYR A 161 5.95 12.74 -15.50
N THR A 162 6.64 12.45 -16.59
CA THR A 162 6.74 13.32 -17.76
C THR A 162 6.37 12.64 -19.08
N THR A 163 6.68 11.36 -19.21
CA THR A 163 6.38 10.54 -20.39
C THR A 163 5.36 9.45 -20.08
N ASN A 164 4.89 8.76 -21.11
CA ASN A 164 4.02 7.60 -20.93
C ASN A 164 4.70 6.57 -20.05
N GLY A 165 3.96 6.07 -19.09
CA GLY A 165 4.38 5.01 -18.18
C GLY A 165 4.17 3.62 -18.75
N ASP A 166 4.67 2.64 -18.04
CA ASP A 166 4.53 1.23 -18.32
C ASP A 166 3.75 0.52 -17.21
N ILE A 167 2.92 -0.46 -17.54
CA ILE A 167 2.35 -1.43 -16.61
C ILE A 167 3.02 -2.78 -16.85
N TYR A 168 3.55 -3.37 -15.80
CA TYR A 168 4.15 -4.70 -15.80
C TYR A 168 3.19 -5.67 -15.14
N ARG A 169 2.80 -6.73 -15.85
CA ARG A 169 1.93 -7.78 -15.36
C ARG A 169 2.74 -9.03 -15.00
N PHE A 170 2.43 -9.61 -13.85
CA PHE A 170 3.02 -10.84 -13.36
C PHE A 170 1.93 -11.80 -12.94
N LYS A 171 2.18 -13.10 -13.06
CA LYS A 171 1.31 -14.14 -12.46
C LYS A 171 1.35 -14.06 -10.94
N LYS A 172 0.37 -14.68 -10.29
CA LYS A 172 0.32 -14.87 -8.83
C LYS A 172 1.62 -15.49 -8.24
N ASP A 173 2.32 -16.32 -9.00
CA ASP A 173 3.61 -16.90 -8.59
C ASP A 173 4.82 -15.97 -8.78
N GLY A 174 4.58 -14.75 -9.24
CA GLY A 174 5.59 -13.73 -9.48
C GLY A 174 6.29 -13.80 -10.83
N THR A 175 5.90 -14.73 -11.72
CA THR A 175 6.48 -14.84 -13.07
C THR A 175 6.03 -13.68 -13.94
N PHE A 176 6.96 -12.99 -14.58
CA PHE A 176 6.65 -11.91 -15.53
C PHE A 176 5.87 -12.45 -16.74
N ILE A 177 4.79 -11.76 -17.13
CA ILE A 177 3.95 -12.09 -18.29
C ILE A 177 4.24 -11.14 -19.44
N GLU A 178 3.96 -9.86 -19.22
CA GLU A 178 3.98 -8.85 -20.26
C GLU A 178 4.15 -7.43 -19.71
N LYS A 179 4.45 -6.52 -20.58
CA LYS A 179 4.51 -5.09 -20.31
C LYS A 179 3.72 -4.36 -21.41
N PHE A 180 2.95 -3.38 -21.02
CA PHE A 180 2.25 -2.50 -21.96
C PHE A 180 2.39 -1.03 -21.55
N GLU A 181 2.42 -0.16 -22.55
CA GLU A 181 2.47 1.29 -22.33
C GLU A 181 1.07 1.81 -21.93
N CYS A 182 1.04 2.81 -21.08
CA CYS A 182 -0.18 3.49 -20.64
C CYS A 182 0.04 5.02 -20.61
N GLY A 183 -0.91 5.75 -20.05
CA GLY A 183 -0.75 7.20 -19.85
C GLY A 183 0.34 7.54 -18.82
N ILE A 184 0.62 8.84 -18.70
CA ILE A 184 1.61 9.36 -17.75
C ILE A 184 1.23 8.94 -16.33
N ASP A 185 2.21 8.40 -15.58
CA ASP A 185 2.14 8.16 -14.14
C ASP A 185 0.91 7.33 -13.70
N PRO A 186 0.79 6.05 -14.12
CA PRO A 186 -0.33 5.20 -13.73
C PRO A 186 -0.42 5.05 -12.20
N LYS A 187 -1.59 5.32 -11.61
CA LYS A 187 -1.80 5.35 -10.15
C LYS A 187 -2.71 4.26 -9.62
N ALA A 188 -3.56 3.70 -10.47
CA ALA A 188 -4.53 2.69 -10.07
C ALA A 188 -4.89 1.78 -11.25
N ALA A 189 -5.35 0.57 -10.92
CA ALA A 189 -6.01 -0.33 -11.84
C ALA A 189 -7.40 -0.70 -11.29
N VAL A 190 -8.36 -0.85 -12.19
CA VAL A 190 -9.70 -1.37 -11.89
C VAL A 190 -9.88 -2.65 -12.71
N PHE A 191 -10.33 -3.70 -12.07
CA PHE A 191 -10.64 -4.98 -12.70
C PHE A 191 -12.15 -5.07 -12.86
N ILE A 192 -12.61 -5.37 -14.07
CA ILE A 192 -14.03 -5.44 -14.45
C ILE A 192 -14.27 -6.87 -14.91
N ASP A 193 -15.35 -7.49 -14.40
CA ASP A 193 -15.84 -8.81 -14.77
C ASP A 193 -16.51 -8.79 -16.16
#